data_19d1d4e0203446163cf9dcfc16e456c6
#
_entry.id   19d1d4e0203446163cf9dcfc16e456c6
#
_cell.length_a   1.000
_cell.length_b   1.000
_cell.length_c   1.000
_cell.angle_alpha   90.00
_cell.angle_beta   90.00
_cell.angle_gamma   90.00
#
_symmetry.space_group_name_H-M   'P 1'
#
loop_
_entity.id
_entity.type
_entity.pdbx_description
1 polymer ?
#
loop_
_entity_poly.entity_id
_entity_poly.type
_entity_poly.pdbx_seq_one_letter_code
_entity_poly.pdbx_strand_id
1 'polypeptide(L)'
;MLWSIDKKSSSFSVFEEATHFAVNILSGTQIELSNKFSRRNIDKFADTNFQLGAGRAPILENCSAVFECERYQVIEGGDHWIIIGKVVRFHDQGRSPLVYHQGAYSCVMPHPSLQVKQTEQSGVDQTHYGHLYNNVCYLMSRAFKAYQTDYIPKQMASGFRTSESRLLLVLASGTASSKEDLPRDIAMPMQEVERSAEILKFEGLLVDHDNLYALTEKGKQTAQYLFDIADSHQNEVFKKYSEEQKNIFITMLRDFAGVA
;
A
#
# COMPACT_ATOMS: atom_id res chain seq x y z
N MET A 1 4.91 14.98 -18.59
CA MET A 1 4.47 14.70 -17.22
C MET A 1 3.54 15.80 -16.76
N LEU A 2 2.44 15.45 -16.07
CA LEU A 2 1.52 16.43 -15.50
C LEU A 2 1.24 16.03 -14.03
N TRP A 3 1.24 17.00 -13.13
CA TRP A 3 0.85 16.81 -11.73
C TRP A 3 0.31 18.13 -11.16
N SER A 4 -0.31 18.07 -9.99
CA SER A 4 -0.89 19.25 -9.35
C SER A 4 -0.39 19.41 -7.92
N ILE A 5 -0.28 20.66 -7.46
CA ILE A 5 0.10 21.03 -6.10
C ILE A 5 -0.94 22.01 -5.53
N ASP A 6 -1.35 21.76 -4.28
CA ASP A 6 -2.24 22.66 -3.54
C ASP A 6 -1.58 24.05 -3.40
N LYS A 7 -2.32 25.11 -3.66
CA LYS A 7 -1.86 26.50 -3.51
C LYS A 7 -1.39 26.84 -2.09
N LYS A 8 -1.88 26.11 -1.08
CA LYS A 8 -1.48 26.25 0.32
C LYS A 8 -0.27 25.40 0.69
N SER A 9 0.27 24.62 -0.24
CA SER A 9 1.45 23.78 0.02
C SER A 9 2.67 24.65 0.30
N SER A 10 3.37 24.39 1.41
CA SER A 10 4.65 25.04 1.73
C SER A 10 5.75 24.77 0.71
N SER A 11 5.59 23.78 -0.15
CA SER A 11 6.54 23.44 -1.21
C SER A 11 6.27 24.17 -2.53
N PHE A 12 5.14 24.88 -2.64
CA PHE A 12 4.77 25.50 -3.93
C PHE A 12 5.82 26.49 -4.43
N SER A 13 6.36 27.37 -3.57
CA SER A 13 7.37 28.36 -3.96
C SER A 13 8.63 27.71 -4.57
N VAL A 14 9.05 26.56 -4.07
CA VAL A 14 10.18 25.82 -4.62
C VAL A 14 9.91 25.37 -6.06
N PHE A 15 8.70 24.88 -6.34
CA PHE A 15 8.32 24.46 -7.70
C PHE A 15 8.01 25.62 -8.63
N GLU A 16 7.59 26.77 -8.09
CA GLU A 16 7.37 27.99 -8.85
C GLU A 16 8.69 28.58 -9.37
N GLU A 17 9.76 28.50 -8.60
CA GLU A 17 11.08 28.98 -8.98
C GLU A 17 11.88 27.96 -9.80
N ALA A 18 11.68 26.66 -9.56
CA ALA A 18 12.46 25.63 -10.20
C ALA A 18 12.21 25.55 -11.71
N THR A 19 13.28 25.51 -12.49
CA THR A 19 13.22 25.26 -13.95
C THR A 19 13.09 23.79 -14.29
N HIS A 20 13.47 22.90 -13.38
CA HIS A 20 13.42 21.45 -13.52
C HIS A 20 12.86 20.80 -12.25
N PHE A 21 12.31 19.61 -12.41
CA PHE A 21 11.89 18.77 -11.29
C PHE A 21 12.04 17.29 -11.64
N ALA A 22 12.07 16.44 -10.62
CA ALA A 22 12.09 15.00 -10.79
C ALA A 22 10.84 14.36 -10.16
N VAL A 23 10.22 13.42 -10.87
CA VAL A 23 9.19 12.54 -10.34
C VAL A 23 9.82 11.20 -10.05
N ASN A 24 9.97 10.90 -8.76
CA ASN A 24 10.56 9.67 -8.27
C ASN A 24 9.42 8.70 -7.91
N ILE A 25 9.30 7.61 -8.65
CA ILE A 25 8.34 6.53 -8.37
C ILE A 25 9.01 5.58 -7.38
N LEU A 26 8.58 5.63 -6.13
CA LEU A 26 9.15 4.80 -5.07
C LEU A 26 8.98 3.30 -5.36
N SER A 27 9.95 2.50 -4.96
CA SER A 27 9.85 1.04 -5.01
C SER A 27 9.08 0.50 -3.79
N GLY A 28 8.54 -0.71 -3.91
CA GLY A 28 7.77 -1.37 -2.86
C GLY A 28 8.48 -1.51 -1.51
N THR A 29 9.81 -1.39 -1.48
CA THR A 29 10.61 -1.44 -0.25
C THR A 29 10.80 -0.07 0.42
N GLN A 30 10.29 1.02 -0.17
CA GLN A 30 10.52 2.39 0.27
C GLN A 30 9.34 3.01 1.06
N ILE A 31 8.63 2.20 1.85
CA ILE A 31 7.50 2.68 2.69
C ILE A 31 7.97 3.75 3.68
N GLU A 32 9.10 3.55 4.34
CA GLU A 32 9.64 4.52 5.31
C GLU A 32 10.00 5.85 4.65
N LEU A 33 10.55 5.81 3.43
CA LEU A 33 10.83 7.00 2.66
C LEU A 33 9.55 7.75 2.28
N SER A 34 8.50 7.03 1.86
CA SER A 34 7.18 7.61 1.61
C SER A 34 6.62 8.29 2.86
N ASN A 35 6.68 7.62 4.01
CA ASN A 35 6.26 8.18 5.30
C ASN A 35 7.07 9.41 5.68
N LYS A 36 8.40 9.41 5.47
CA LYS A 36 9.26 10.57 5.73
C LYS A 36 8.86 11.78 4.86
N PHE A 37 8.65 11.56 3.55
CA PHE A 37 8.31 12.64 2.64
C PHE A 37 6.88 13.18 2.82
N SER A 38 5.99 12.43 3.44
CA SER A 38 4.63 12.87 3.78
C SER A 38 4.57 13.78 5.02
N ARG A 39 5.57 13.73 5.91
CA ARG A 39 5.59 14.54 7.15
C ARG A 39 5.79 16.02 6.84
N ARG A 40 5.18 16.88 7.66
CA ARG A 40 5.38 18.34 7.60
C ARG A 40 6.49 18.75 8.56
N ASN A 41 7.12 19.89 8.28
CA ASN A 41 8.09 20.56 9.17
C ASN A 41 9.32 19.71 9.54
N ILE A 42 9.78 18.83 8.65
CA ILE A 42 11.04 18.12 8.79
C ILE A 42 11.93 18.37 7.56
N ASP A 43 13.24 18.25 7.73
CA ASP A 43 14.15 18.13 6.59
C ASP A 43 14.00 16.75 5.95
N LYS A 44 13.32 16.70 4.80
CA LYS A 44 13.02 15.47 4.08
C LYS A 44 14.27 14.85 3.45
N PHE A 45 15.32 15.63 3.22
CA PHE A 45 16.55 15.19 2.58
C PHE A 45 17.66 14.82 3.58
N ALA A 46 17.52 15.19 4.85
CA ALA A 46 18.43 14.68 5.88
C ALA A 46 18.43 13.13 5.89
N ASP A 47 19.60 12.52 5.86
CA ASP A 47 19.79 11.06 5.83
C ASP A 47 19.04 10.34 4.68
N THR A 48 18.78 11.06 3.59
CA THR A 48 18.16 10.51 2.38
C THR A 48 19.19 10.48 1.25
N ASN A 49 19.45 9.31 0.70
CA ASN A 49 20.36 9.15 -0.42
C ASN A 49 19.72 9.64 -1.72
N PHE A 50 20.37 10.58 -2.38
CA PHE A 50 19.94 11.09 -3.67
C PHE A 50 21.13 11.60 -4.49
N GLN A 51 20.93 11.70 -5.79
CA GLN A 51 21.87 12.32 -6.74
C GLN A 51 21.21 13.55 -7.37
N LEU A 52 21.99 14.47 -7.89
CA LEU A 52 21.48 15.62 -8.64
C LEU A 52 21.38 15.28 -10.12
N GLY A 53 20.16 15.32 -10.65
CA GLY A 53 19.85 15.14 -12.06
C GLY A 53 19.78 16.43 -12.86
N ALA A 54 18.98 16.44 -13.94
CA ALA A 54 18.77 17.59 -14.79
C ALA A 54 18.28 18.81 -13.97
N GLY A 55 18.88 19.96 -14.23
CA GLY A 55 18.59 21.20 -13.50
C GLY A 55 18.79 21.10 -11.98
N ARG A 56 19.62 20.16 -11.51
CA ARG A 56 19.88 19.85 -10.09
C ARG A 56 18.66 19.29 -9.34
N ALA A 57 17.66 18.76 -10.06
CA ALA A 57 16.52 18.08 -9.42
C ALA A 57 17.00 16.81 -8.66
N PRO A 58 16.50 16.53 -7.44
CA PRO A 58 16.94 15.38 -6.66
C PRO A 58 16.38 14.06 -7.23
N ILE A 59 17.27 13.13 -7.50
CA ILE A 59 17.00 11.77 -7.94
C ILE A 59 17.21 10.84 -6.76
N LEU A 60 16.15 10.32 -6.19
CA LEU A 60 16.21 9.43 -5.05
C LEU A 60 16.75 8.05 -5.48
N GLU A 61 17.57 7.43 -4.64
CA GLU A 61 18.10 6.11 -4.90
C GLU A 61 17.04 5.02 -4.73
N ASN A 62 17.25 3.90 -5.39
CA ASN A 62 16.42 2.69 -5.28
C ASN A 62 14.94 2.85 -5.65
N CYS A 63 14.56 3.90 -6.35
CA CYS A 63 13.22 4.06 -6.90
C CYS A 63 12.90 2.99 -7.95
N SER A 64 11.61 2.76 -8.22
CA SER A 64 11.15 1.91 -9.32
C SER A 64 11.47 2.56 -10.67
N ALA A 65 11.12 3.84 -10.79
CA ALA A 65 11.41 4.64 -11.97
C ALA A 65 11.61 6.12 -11.58
N VAL A 66 12.28 6.87 -12.46
CA VAL A 66 12.47 8.32 -12.30
C VAL A 66 12.23 9.02 -13.62
N PHE A 67 11.48 10.12 -13.58
CA PHE A 67 11.28 11.03 -14.70
C PHE A 67 11.91 12.37 -14.36
N GLU A 68 12.94 12.78 -15.09
CA GLU A 68 13.54 14.10 -14.99
C GLU A 68 12.83 15.04 -15.97
N CYS A 69 12.32 16.14 -15.49
CA CYS A 69 11.45 17.03 -16.27
C CYS A 69 11.99 18.46 -16.28
N GLU A 70 11.98 19.09 -17.44
CA GLU A 70 12.06 20.53 -17.60
C GLU A 70 10.64 21.11 -17.42
N ARG A 71 10.48 22.15 -16.59
CA ARG A 71 9.19 22.80 -16.41
C ARG A 71 8.76 23.48 -17.71
N TYR A 72 7.65 23.03 -18.27
CA TYR A 72 7.13 23.57 -19.53
C TYR A 72 6.08 24.66 -19.28
N GLN A 73 5.11 24.40 -18.39
CA GLN A 73 4.00 25.32 -18.14
C GLN A 73 3.43 25.12 -16.73
N VAL A 74 2.92 26.20 -16.13
CA VAL A 74 2.11 26.19 -14.91
C VAL A 74 0.75 26.77 -15.24
N ILE A 75 -0.32 26.08 -14.89
CA ILE A 75 -1.71 26.43 -15.19
C ILE A 75 -2.48 26.54 -13.89
N GLU A 76 -3.32 27.56 -13.76
CA GLU A 76 -4.22 27.70 -12.64
C GLU A 76 -5.36 26.68 -12.74
N GLY A 77 -5.52 25.85 -11.67
CA GLY A 77 -6.53 24.80 -11.55
C GLY A 77 -7.46 24.98 -10.34
N GLY A 78 -7.89 26.20 -10.04
CA GLY A 78 -8.76 26.48 -8.89
C GLY A 78 -7.97 26.54 -7.56
N ASP A 79 -8.11 25.57 -6.70
CA ASP A 79 -7.39 25.45 -5.43
C ASP A 79 -5.97 24.85 -5.58
N HIS A 80 -5.63 24.39 -6.79
CA HIS A 80 -4.33 23.82 -7.14
C HIS A 80 -3.66 24.54 -8.30
N TRP A 81 -2.34 24.42 -8.39
CA TRP A 81 -1.57 24.68 -9.59
C TRP A 81 -1.31 23.36 -10.33
N ILE A 82 -1.52 23.35 -11.65
CA ILE A 82 -1.19 22.23 -12.53
C ILE A 82 0.18 22.52 -13.16
N ILE A 83 1.14 21.66 -12.89
CA ILE A 83 2.51 21.78 -13.40
C ILE A 83 2.70 20.77 -14.52
N ILE A 84 3.07 21.29 -15.70
CA ILE A 84 3.39 20.47 -16.88
C ILE A 84 4.91 20.48 -17.06
N GLY A 85 5.50 19.30 -17.13
CA GLY A 85 6.92 19.10 -17.41
C GLY A 85 7.15 18.30 -18.69
N LYS A 86 8.11 18.73 -19.49
CA LYS A 86 8.66 17.96 -20.57
C LYS A 86 9.67 16.96 -20.00
N VAL A 87 9.43 15.68 -20.21
CA VAL A 87 10.37 14.63 -19.78
C VAL A 87 11.64 14.75 -20.63
N VAL A 88 12.76 15.03 -19.99
CA VAL A 88 14.08 15.16 -20.65
C VAL A 88 14.95 13.92 -20.43
N ARG A 89 14.69 13.16 -19.37
CA ARG A 89 15.34 11.89 -19.09
C ARG A 89 14.39 10.94 -18.33
N PHE A 90 14.51 9.67 -18.58
CA PHE A 90 13.73 8.61 -17.91
C PHE A 90 14.63 7.45 -17.54
N HIS A 91 14.45 6.92 -16.34
CA HIS A 91 15.11 5.74 -15.83
C HIS A 91 14.06 4.77 -15.28
N ASP A 92 14.09 3.53 -15.76
CA ASP A 92 13.36 2.40 -15.20
C ASP A 92 14.37 1.41 -14.61
N GLN A 93 14.22 1.08 -13.34
CA GLN A 93 15.13 0.17 -12.64
C GLN A 93 14.56 -1.25 -12.51
N GLY A 94 13.41 -1.54 -13.13
CA GLY A 94 12.78 -2.86 -13.10
C GLY A 94 12.28 -3.28 -11.71
N ARG A 95 12.17 -2.35 -10.76
CA ARG A 95 11.67 -2.64 -9.41
C ARG A 95 10.16 -2.50 -9.37
N SER A 96 9.47 -3.34 -8.58
CA SER A 96 8.04 -3.17 -8.31
C SER A 96 7.76 -1.82 -7.65
N PRO A 97 6.80 -1.01 -8.14
CA PRO A 97 6.48 0.28 -7.54
C PRO A 97 5.76 0.11 -6.20
N LEU A 98 5.95 1.09 -5.32
CA LEU A 98 5.11 1.26 -4.15
C LEU A 98 3.75 1.80 -4.61
N VAL A 99 2.70 1.05 -4.33
CA VAL A 99 1.32 1.44 -4.65
C VAL A 99 0.61 1.89 -3.39
N TYR A 100 -0.21 2.93 -3.52
CA TYR A 100 -1.10 3.39 -2.45
C TYR A 100 -2.54 3.26 -2.93
N HIS A 101 -3.34 2.47 -2.22
CA HIS A 101 -4.73 2.17 -2.59
C HIS A 101 -5.61 2.05 -1.35
N GLN A 102 -6.74 2.74 -1.33
CA GLN A 102 -7.73 2.72 -0.23
C GLN A 102 -7.13 2.97 1.17
N GLY A 103 -6.22 3.93 1.27
CA GLY A 103 -5.60 4.29 2.54
C GLY A 103 -4.43 3.39 2.97
N ALA A 104 -4.04 2.39 2.16
CA ALA A 104 -3.00 1.45 2.52
C ALA A 104 -1.93 1.31 1.44
N TYR A 105 -0.68 1.05 1.88
CA TYR A 105 0.36 0.62 0.97
C TYR A 105 0.05 -0.78 0.44
N SER A 106 0.33 -0.97 -0.84
CA SER A 106 0.04 -2.18 -1.60
C SER A 106 1.21 -2.52 -2.52
N CYS A 107 1.25 -3.73 -3.02
CA CYS A 107 2.20 -4.16 -4.04
C CYS A 107 1.46 -4.47 -5.35
N VAL A 108 2.18 -4.36 -6.46
CA VAL A 108 1.70 -4.81 -7.76
C VAL A 108 1.90 -6.32 -7.87
N MET A 109 0.86 -7.03 -8.23
CA MET A 109 0.91 -8.45 -8.55
C MET A 109 0.42 -8.67 -9.98
N PRO A 110 0.94 -9.68 -10.69
CA PRO A 110 0.46 -10.03 -12.03
C PRO A 110 -1.06 -10.24 -12.03
N HIS A 111 -1.77 -9.66 -13.00
CA HIS A 111 -3.21 -9.81 -13.09
C HIS A 111 -3.55 -11.25 -13.50
N PRO A 112 -4.37 -12.00 -12.75
CA PRO A 112 -4.62 -13.42 -13.02
C PRO A 112 -5.50 -13.67 -14.25
N SER A 113 -6.07 -12.64 -14.89
CA SER A 113 -6.76 -12.80 -16.18
C SER A 113 -5.81 -12.92 -17.38
N LEU A 114 -4.49 -12.99 -17.19
CA LEU A 114 -3.64 -13.75 -18.06
C LEU A 114 -4.01 -15.23 -17.92
N GLN A 115 -5.30 -15.54 -18.11
CA GLN A 115 -5.75 -16.89 -18.41
C GLN A 115 -5.06 -17.24 -19.73
N VAL A 116 -4.04 -18.07 -19.62
CA VAL A 116 -3.68 -18.91 -20.75
C VAL A 116 -4.99 -19.63 -21.09
N LYS A 117 -5.65 -19.19 -22.17
CA LYS A 117 -6.79 -19.93 -22.71
C LYS A 117 -6.29 -21.35 -22.83
N GLN A 118 -6.96 -22.29 -22.20
CA GLN A 118 -6.83 -23.69 -22.54
C GLN A 118 -7.34 -23.80 -23.98
N THR A 119 -6.51 -23.44 -24.91
CA THR A 119 -6.70 -23.83 -26.31
C THR A 119 -6.36 -25.30 -26.33
N GLU A 120 -7.39 -26.14 -26.51
CA GLU A 120 -7.28 -27.51 -27.00
C GLU A 120 -6.67 -27.51 -28.39
N GLN A 121 -5.51 -26.87 -28.56
CA GLN A 121 -4.74 -26.93 -29.82
C GLN A 121 -3.45 -27.67 -29.56
N SER A 122 -3.52 -28.91 -30.05
CA SER A 122 -2.41 -29.76 -30.38
C SER A 122 -1.13 -28.98 -30.75
N GLY A 123 -0.08 -29.09 -29.89
CA GLY A 123 1.28 -28.69 -30.23
C GLY A 123 2.01 -27.79 -29.23
N VAL A 124 1.41 -27.36 -28.15
CA VAL A 124 2.14 -26.64 -27.10
C VAL A 124 2.75 -27.63 -26.12
N ASP A 125 4.05 -27.54 -25.95
CA ASP A 125 4.82 -28.37 -25.03
C ASP A 125 4.22 -28.34 -23.62
N GLN A 126 3.54 -29.41 -23.23
CA GLN A 126 2.86 -29.57 -21.93
C GLN A 126 3.83 -29.47 -20.75
N THR A 127 5.13 -29.61 -20.96
CA THR A 127 6.15 -29.51 -19.93
C THR A 127 6.25 -28.10 -19.34
N HIS A 128 6.11 -27.04 -20.14
CA HIS A 128 6.19 -25.65 -19.67
C HIS A 128 4.94 -25.20 -18.90
N TYR A 129 3.75 -25.70 -19.23
CA TYR A 129 2.51 -25.39 -18.49
C TYR A 129 2.50 -26.02 -17.09
N GLY A 130 3.01 -27.27 -16.97
CA GLY A 130 3.12 -27.94 -15.67
C GLY A 130 4.00 -27.19 -14.68
N HIS A 131 5.04 -26.52 -15.15
CA HIS A 131 5.92 -25.71 -14.29
C HIS A 131 5.24 -24.48 -13.71
N LEU A 132 4.39 -23.78 -14.46
CA LEU A 132 3.69 -22.59 -13.96
C LEU A 132 2.66 -22.96 -12.90
N TYR A 133 1.88 -24.01 -13.08
CA TYR A 133 0.88 -24.47 -12.11
C TYR A 133 1.48 -25.05 -10.83
N ASN A 134 2.76 -25.38 -10.83
CA ASN A 134 3.52 -25.81 -9.65
C ASN A 134 4.42 -24.70 -9.09
N ASN A 135 4.41 -23.50 -9.70
CA ASN A 135 5.19 -22.37 -9.22
C ASN A 135 4.52 -21.73 -8.00
N VAL A 136 5.20 -21.76 -6.86
CA VAL A 136 4.69 -21.28 -5.57
C VAL A 136 4.27 -19.80 -5.64
N CYS A 137 5.10 -18.93 -6.24
CA CYS A 137 4.80 -17.50 -6.38
C CYS A 137 3.51 -17.27 -7.19
N TYR A 138 3.36 -17.98 -8.31
CA TYR A 138 2.16 -17.91 -9.12
C TYR A 138 0.90 -18.39 -8.36
N LEU A 139 1.00 -19.52 -7.67
CA LEU A 139 -0.12 -20.07 -6.89
C LEU A 139 -0.51 -19.15 -5.72
N MET A 140 0.47 -18.60 -5.00
CA MET A 140 0.22 -17.65 -3.91
C MET A 140 -0.49 -16.40 -4.42
N SER A 141 -0.06 -15.84 -5.56
CA SER A 141 -0.70 -14.65 -6.14
C SER A 141 -2.15 -14.91 -6.53
N ARG A 142 -2.44 -16.07 -7.11
CA ARG A 142 -3.80 -16.48 -7.47
C ARG A 142 -4.68 -16.75 -6.25
N ALA A 143 -4.13 -17.47 -5.26
CA ALA A 143 -4.84 -17.78 -4.03
C ALA A 143 -5.20 -16.51 -3.25
N PHE A 144 -4.25 -15.58 -3.12
CA PHE A 144 -4.47 -14.30 -2.46
C PHE A 144 -5.57 -13.48 -3.16
N LYS A 145 -5.53 -13.39 -4.50
CA LYS A 145 -6.60 -12.69 -5.22
C LYS A 145 -7.95 -13.36 -5.07
N ALA A 146 -8.04 -14.68 -5.20
CA ALA A 146 -9.29 -15.40 -5.04
C ALA A 146 -9.87 -15.13 -3.63
N TYR A 147 -9.03 -15.23 -2.60
CA TYR A 147 -9.39 -14.93 -1.22
C TYR A 147 -9.94 -13.50 -1.07
N GLN A 148 -9.23 -12.50 -1.60
CA GLN A 148 -9.63 -11.10 -1.50
C GLN A 148 -10.91 -10.78 -2.29
N THR A 149 -11.12 -11.42 -3.45
CA THR A 149 -12.30 -11.18 -4.29
C THR A 149 -13.60 -11.43 -3.52
N ASP A 150 -13.61 -12.43 -2.67
CA ASP A 150 -14.78 -12.79 -1.87
C ASP A 150 -14.79 -12.12 -0.49
N TYR A 151 -13.61 -11.81 0.07
CA TYR A 151 -13.46 -11.21 1.39
C TYR A 151 -13.75 -9.70 1.39
N ILE A 152 -13.21 -8.94 0.42
CA ILE A 152 -13.33 -7.48 0.41
C ILE A 152 -14.79 -7.00 0.40
N PRO A 153 -15.71 -7.56 -0.40
CA PRO A 153 -17.11 -7.17 -0.35
C PRO A 153 -17.75 -7.41 1.03
N LYS A 154 -17.39 -8.49 1.71
CA LYS A 154 -17.89 -8.81 3.07
C LYS A 154 -17.37 -7.80 4.08
N GLN A 155 -16.09 -7.46 4.01
CA GLN A 155 -15.47 -6.45 4.87
C GLN A 155 -16.07 -5.05 4.60
N MET A 156 -16.27 -4.65 3.34
CA MET A 156 -16.88 -3.36 3.01
C MET A 156 -18.36 -3.27 3.42
N ALA A 157 -19.09 -4.38 3.44
CA ALA A 157 -20.46 -4.43 3.94
C ALA A 157 -20.57 -4.12 5.44
N SER A 158 -19.46 -4.16 6.19
CA SER A 158 -19.39 -3.71 7.59
C SER A 158 -19.58 -2.18 7.74
N GLY A 159 -19.46 -1.42 6.64
CA GLY A 159 -19.54 0.05 6.62
C GLY A 159 -18.20 0.75 6.86
N PHE A 160 -17.14 0.01 7.21
CA PHE A 160 -15.81 0.57 7.45
C PHE A 160 -14.94 0.52 6.21
N ARG A 161 -14.14 1.56 5.99
CA ARG A 161 -13.09 1.53 4.98
C ARG A 161 -11.97 0.57 5.40
N THR A 162 -11.19 0.11 4.44
CA THR A 162 -10.06 -0.80 4.71
C THR A 162 -9.07 -0.22 5.74
N SER A 163 -8.80 1.09 5.68
CA SER A 163 -7.93 1.78 6.63
C SER A 163 -8.46 1.76 8.06
N GLU A 164 -9.75 2.05 8.23
CA GLU A 164 -10.44 2.03 9.53
C GLU A 164 -10.48 0.62 10.13
N SER A 165 -10.86 -0.37 9.32
CA SER A 165 -10.87 -1.78 9.75
C SER A 165 -9.50 -2.26 10.18
N ARG A 166 -8.44 -1.95 9.41
CA ARG A 166 -7.07 -2.35 9.77
C ARG A 166 -6.62 -1.71 11.08
N LEU A 167 -6.92 -0.43 11.30
CA LEU A 167 -6.57 0.25 12.54
C LEU A 167 -7.28 -0.39 13.74
N LEU A 168 -8.58 -0.68 13.64
CA LEU A 168 -9.34 -1.37 14.69
C LEU A 168 -8.76 -2.77 15.00
N LEU A 169 -8.45 -3.56 13.98
CA LEU A 169 -7.94 -4.92 14.14
C LEU A 169 -6.53 -4.95 14.75
N VAL A 170 -5.63 -4.05 14.33
CA VAL A 170 -4.28 -3.96 14.90
C VAL A 170 -4.32 -3.50 16.35
N LEU A 171 -5.15 -2.52 16.70
CA LEU A 171 -5.32 -2.09 18.08
C LEU A 171 -5.94 -3.20 18.96
N ALA A 172 -6.88 -3.97 18.41
CA ALA A 172 -7.50 -5.10 19.11
C ALA A 172 -6.53 -6.28 19.32
N SER A 173 -5.61 -6.50 18.39
CA SER A 173 -4.60 -7.55 18.53
C SER A 173 -3.52 -7.22 19.56
N GLY A 174 -3.39 -5.94 19.97
CA GLY A 174 -2.38 -5.49 20.92
C GLY A 174 -0.95 -5.53 20.37
N THR A 175 -0.77 -5.62 19.05
CA THR A 175 0.56 -5.69 18.41
C THR A 175 1.23 -4.32 18.27
N ALA A 176 0.46 -3.23 18.24
CA ALA A 176 1.01 -1.88 18.14
C ALA A 176 1.54 -1.39 19.49
N SER A 177 2.75 -0.83 19.49
CA SER A 177 3.45 -0.34 20.69
C SER A 177 3.35 1.18 20.87
N SER A 178 3.22 1.93 19.76
CA SER A 178 3.11 3.39 19.75
C SER A 178 2.37 3.91 18.53
N LYS A 179 1.97 5.19 18.54
CA LYS A 179 1.39 5.85 17.37
C LYS A 179 2.38 5.91 16.19
N GLU A 180 3.66 6.05 16.50
CA GLU A 180 4.75 6.10 15.52
C GLU A 180 4.95 4.77 14.80
N ASP A 181 4.66 3.64 15.46
CA ASP A 181 4.78 2.30 14.89
C ASP A 181 3.57 1.89 14.04
N LEU A 182 2.40 2.47 14.30
CA LEU A 182 1.17 2.13 13.57
C LEU A 182 1.30 2.18 12.04
N PRO A 183 1.98 3.18 11.42
CA PRO A 183 2.14 3.22 9.96
C PRO A 183 2.81 1.97 9.40
N ARG A 184 3.77 1.40 10.11
CA ARG A 184 4.46 0.16 9.74
C ARG A 184 3.55 -1.05 9.93
N ASP A 185 2.92 -1.16 11.10
CA ASP A 185 2.15 -2.33 11.51
C ASP A 185 0.85 -2.49 10.69
N ILE A 186 0.29 -1.36 10.22
CA ILE A 186 -0.91 -1.35 9.39
C ILE A 186 -0.60 -1.24 7.89
N ALA A 187 0.66 -0.96 7.53
CA ALA A 187 1.09 -0.64 6.17
C ALA A 187 0.33 0.56 5.57
N MET A 188 0.24 1.66 6.33
CA MET A 188 -0.43 2.91 5.94
C MET A 188 0.44 4.13 6.25
N PRO A 189 0.33 5.24 5.49
CA PRO A 189 0.95 6.50 5.86
C PRO A 189 0.38 7.05 7.16
N MET A 190 1.21 7.77 7.94
CA MET A 190 0.79 8.40 9.20
C MET A 190 -0.46 9.27 9.03
N GLN A 191 -0.54 10.06 7.95
CA GLN A 191 -1.71 10.91 7.69
C GLN A 191 -3.02 10.12 7.54
N GLU A 192 -2.97 8.92 6.96
CA GLU A 192 -4.16 8.07 6.85
C GLU A 192 -4.49 7.37 8.16
N VAL A 193 -3.47 7.03 8.97
CA VAL A 193 -3.67 6.54 10.34
C VAL A 193 -4.38 7.60 11.18
N GLU A 194 -3.88 8.84 11.17
CA GLU A 194 -4.47 9.97 11.89
C GLU A 194 -5.90 10.25 11.42
N ARG A 195 -6.13 10.30 10.09
CA ARG A 195 -7.46 10.51 9.52
C ARG A 195 -8.44 9.42 9.93
N SER A 196 -8.03 8.16 9.86
CA SER A 196 -8.86 7.03 10.27
C SER A 196 -9.15 7.07 11.78
N ALA A 197 -8.15 7.41 12.59
CA ALA A 197 -8.32 7.55 14.02
C ALA A 197 -9.31 8.67 14.38
N GLU A 198 -9.27 9.84 13.71
CA GLU A 198 -10.23 10.91 13.93
C GLU A 198 -11.67 10.48 13.60
N ILE A 199 -11.87 9.76 12.48
CA ILE A 199 -13.19 9.22 12.12
C ILE A 199 -13.68 8.25 13.21
N LEU A 200 -12.83 7.30 13.61
CA LEU A 200 -13.19 6.29 14.59
C LEU A 200 -13.40 6.89 16.01
N LYS A 201 -12.67 7.96 16.35
CA LYS A 201 -12.94 8.73 17.58
C LYS A 201 -14.29 9.44 17.53
N PHE A 202 -14.60 10.07 16.39
CA PHE A 202 -15.91 10.71 16.19
C PHE A 202 -17.07 9.72 16.31
N GLU A 203 -16.88 8.47 15.83
CA GLU A 203 -17.86 7.40 15.99
C GLU A 203 -17.88 6.76 17.39
N GLY A 204 -17.00 7.19 18.29
CA GLY A 204 -16.90 6.70 19.66
C GLY A 204 -16.29 5.30 19.77
N LEU A 205 -15.48 4.90 18.80
CA LEU A 205 -14.81 3.58 18.76
C LEU A 205 -13.40 3.64 19.36
N LEU A 206 -12.74 4.80 19.29
CA LEU A 206 -11.40 5.04 19.80
C LEU A 206 -11.38 6.22 20.78
N VAL A 207 -10.38 6.20 21.65
CA VAL A 207 -9.96 7.33 22.48
C VAL A 207 -8.44 7.45 22.44
N ASP A 208 -7.92 8.65 22.71
CA ASP A 208 -6.48 8.82 22.91
C ASP A 208 -6.09 8.21 24.26
N HIS A 209 -4.99 7.49 24.30
CA HIS A 209 -4.45 6.88 25.50
C HIS A 209 -2.92 6.92 25.44
N ASP A 210 -2.31 7.77 26.24
CA ASP A 210 -0.87 8.00 26.26
C ASP A 210 -0.29 8.19 24.84
N ASN A 211 0.69 7.36 24.47
CA ASN A 211 1.32 7.37 23.16
C ASN A 211 0.64 6.42 22.14
N LEU A 212 -0.61 6.04 22.35
CA LEU A 212 -1.35 5.13 21.47
C LEU A 212 -2.85 5.55 21.43
N TYR A 213 -3.64 4.89 20.62
CA TYR A 213 -5.10 4.90 20.69
C TYR A 213 -5.58 3.67 21.48
N ALA A 214 -6.63 3.84 22.27
CA ALA A 214 -7.30 2.74 22.93
C ALA A 214 -8.70 2.53 22.36
N LEU A 215 -9.10 1.27 22.26
CA LEU A 215 -10.46 0.89 21.88
C LEU A 215 -11.43 1.16 23.04
N THR A 216 -12.54 1.82 22.75
CA THR A 216 -13.69 1.85 23.67
C THR A 216 -14.36 0.47 23.74
N GLU A 217 -15.30 0.25 24.64
CA GLU A 217 -16.09 -0.99 24.65
C GLU A 217 -16.83 -1.21 23.32
N LYS A 218 -17.38 -0.15 22.74
CA LYS A 218 -17.98 -0.18 21.40
C LYS A 218 -16.93 -0.53 20.34
N GLY A 219 -15.72 0.04 20.44
CA GLY A 219 -14.58 -0.27 19.54
C GLY A 219 -14.16 -1.73 19.62
N LYS A 220 -14.07 -2.32 20.81
CA LYS A 220 -13.77 -3.74 20.99
C LYS A 220 -14.82 -4.65 20.34
N GLN A 221 -16.10 -4.34 20.55
CA GLN A 221 -17.22 -5.09 19.93
C GLN A 221 -17.17 -4.97 18.41
N THR A 222 -16.85 -3.78 17.88
CA THR A 222 -16.69 -3.57 16.44
C THR A 222 -15.50 -4.34 15.87
N ALA A 223 -14.36 -4.32 16.57
CA ALA A 223 -13.20 -5.12 16.16
C ALA A 223 -13.48 -6.61 16.18
N GLN A 224 -14.21 -7.10 17.22
CA GLN A 224 -14.64 -8.50 17.27
C GLN A 224 -15.54 -8.85 16.07
N TYR A 225 -16.49 -8.00 15.73
CA TYR A 225 -17.33 -8.20 14.54
C TYR A 225 -16.50 -8.29 13.24
N LEU A 226 -15.47 -7.45 13.10
CA LEU A 226 -14.56 -7.52 11.95
C LEU A 226 -13.73 -8.80 11.94
N PHE A 227 -13.28 -9.29 13.10
CA PHE A 227 -12.63 -10.61 13.22
C PHE A 227 -13.60 -11.74 12.83
N ASP A 228 -14.85 -11.69 13.28
CA ASP A 228 -15.86 -12.71 12.97
C ASP A 228 -16.13 -12.80 11.45
N ILE A 229 -16.11 -11.66 10.74
CA ILE A 229 -16.20 -11.62 9.26
C ILE A 229 -14.98 -12.32 8.64
N ALA A 230 -13.78 -12.05 9.13
CA ALA A 230 -12.55 -12.65 8.63
C ALA A 230 -12.51 -14.16 8.90
N ASP A 231 -12.84 -14.56 10.12
CA ASP A 231 -12.86 -15.97 10.53
C ASP A 231 -13.94 -16.77 9.79
N SER A 232 -15.13 -16.19 9.62
CA SER A 232 -16.20 -16.81 8.84
C SER A 232 -15.76 -17.05 7.39
N HIS A 233 -15.12 -16.07 6.77
CA HIS A 233 -14.60 -16.22 5.42
C HIS A 233 -13.48 -17.26 5.35
N GLN A 234 -12.54 -17.24 6.29
CA GLN A 234 -11.47 -18.23 6.37
C GLN A 234 -12.04 -19.65 6.52
N ASN A 235 -13.02 -19.85 7.39
CA ASN A 235 -13.65 -21.15 7.61
C ASN A 235 -14.39 -21.63 6.35
N GLU A 236 -15.02 -20.74 5.60
CA GLU A 236 -15.65 -21.07 4.32
C GLU A 236 -14.62 -21.55 3.29
N VAL A 237 -13.49 -20.85 3.17
CA VAL A 237 -12.39 -21.22 2.25
C VAL A 237 -11.81 -22.59 2.62
N PHE A 238 -11.62 -22.86 3.91
CA PHE A 238 -11.03 -24.12 4.39
C PHE A 238 -12.04 -25.25 4.60
N LYS A 239 -13.33 -25.05 4.36
CA LYS A 239 -14.39 -26.05 4.60
C LYS A 239 -14.14 -27.41 3.97
N LYS A 240 -13.41 -27.47 2.87
CA LYS A 240 -13.09 -28.71 2.13
C LYS A 240 -11.82 -29.42 2.62
N TYR A 241 -11.10 -28.85 3.58
CA TYR A 241 -9.85 -29.39 4.12
C TYR A 241 -10.03 -29.85 5.57
N SER A 242 -9.21 -30.83 6.01
CA SER A 242 -9.16 -31.19 7.42
C SER A 242 -8.48 -30.09 8.27
N GLU A 243 -8.73 -30.07 9.58
CA GLU A 243 -8.05 -29.16 10.50
C GLU A 243 -6.53 -29.35 10.49
N GLU A 244 -6.05 -30.57 10.32
CA GLU A 244 -4.62 -30.86 10.17
C GLU A 244 -4.03 -30.19 8.92
N GLN A 245 -4.70 -30.33 7.77
CA GLN A 245 -4.28 -29.70 6.51
C GLN A 245 -4.30 -28.17 6.62
N LYS A 246 -5.33 -27.60 7.25
CA LYS A 246 -5.42 -26.15 7.51
C LYS A 246 -4.27 -25.68 8.38
N ASN A 247 -3.95 -26.37 9.47
CA ASN A 247 -2.88 -26.01 10.39
C ASN A 247 -1.50 -26.09 9.71
N ILE A 248 -1.25 -27.15 8.94
CA ILE A 248 -0.01 -27.29 8.15
C ILE A 248 0.12 -26.10 7.18
N PHE A 249 -0.93 -25.78 6.44
CA PHE A 249 -0.92 -24.67 5.48
C PHE A 249 -0.64 -23.33 6.17
N ILE A 250 -1.29 -23.04 7.29
CA ILE A 250 -1.09 -21.80 8.06
C ILE A 250 0.36 -21.73 8.59
N THR A 251 0.88 -22.84 9.13
CA THR A 251 2.27 -22.90 9.61
C THR A 251 3.25 -22.60 8.48
N MET A 252 3.09 -23.25 7.33
CA MET A 252 3.94 -22.98 6.16
C MET A 252 3.86 -21.53 5.69
N LEU A 253 2.66 -20.91 5.69
CA LEU A 253 2.52 -19.51 5.33
C LEU A 253 3.21 -18.57 6.33
N ARG A 254 3.15 -18.87 7.63
CA ARG A 254 3.87 -18.10 8.66
C ARG A 254 5.38 -18.16 8.45
N ASP A 255 5.91 -19.37 8.21
CA ASP A 255 7.33 -19.55 7.92
C ASP A 255 7.75 -18.77 6.67
N PHE A 256 6.98 -18.85 5.59
CA PHE A 256 7.22 -18.07 4.36
C PHE A 256 7.16 -16.55 4.58
N ALA A 257 6.27 -16.09 5.44
CA ALA A 257 6.09 -14.68 5.74
C ALA A 257 7.12 -14.15 6.77
N GLY A 258 7.92 -15.03 7.39
CA GLY A 258 8.82 -14.67 8.47
C GLY A 258 8.10 -14.20 9.74
N VAL A 259 6.86 -14.68 9.95
CA VAL A 259 6.02 -14.37 11.11
C VAL A 259 6.00 -15.63 11.99
N ALA A 260 6.86 -15.64 13.01
CA ALA A 260 6.92 -16.72 13.98
C ALA A 260 5.82 -16.62 15.04
#